data_77ad1ebaed20baf9a392ad9fe40d1b0a
#
_entry.id   77ad1ebaed20baf9a392ad9fe40d1b0a
#
_cell.length_a   1.000
_cell.length_b   1.000
_cell.length_c   1.000
_cell.angle_alpha   90.00
_cell.angle_beta   90.00
_cell.angle_gamma   90.00
#
_symmetry.space_group_name_H-M   'P 1'
#
loop_
_entity.id
_entity.type
_entity.pdbx_description
1 polymer ?
#
loop_
_entity_poly.entity_id
_entity_poly.type
_entity_poly.pdbx_seq_one_letter_code
_entity_poly.pdbx_strand_id
1 'polypeptide(L)'
;MNWSFKIATLFGIPIRLHWSLLAFLGLVALWGGGLAGLLLTGAVFFSVVLHELGHALVARRKGMPIADISLYPFGGMARLLGVPRTTGDEILVAAAGPAVSLLLALAFAGLAALSQVEVLRRLAEVNGMLAVFNLLPALPMDGGRILRAWLARRRGFYRATRLAARVARVLAIGLGVAGLFLSPWLVALAFLIFLMTGAEEHAAEVRRFLGDPGYQDVPSATWPPWVGGQTIEGSWSATAPSEPATPGATRHVYRDSQGRTVVVEIRRP
;
A
#
# COMPACT_ATOMS: atom_id res chain seq x y z
N MET A 1 -0.74 18.55 -10.10
CA MET A 1 -2.16 18.56 -10.57
C MET A 1 -2.74 17.18 -10.29
N ASN A 2 -3.74 17.10 -9.40
CA ASN A 2 -4.37 15.81 -9.04
C ASN A 2 -5.42 15.46 -10.10
N TRP A 3 -5.06 14.65 -11.07
CA TRP A 3 -5.92 14.16 -12.15
C TRP A 3 -6.88 13.05 -11.68
N SER A 4 -7.36 13.13 -10.44
CA SER A 4 -8.28 12.15 -9.87
C SER A 4 -9.54 12.82 -9.31
N PHE A 5 -10.71 12.23 -9.61
CA PHE A 5 -12.02 12.71 -9.19
C PHE A 5 -12.52 11.91 -7.99
N LYS A 6 -13.08 12.58 -6.99
CA LYS A 6 -13.76 11.91 -5.89
C LYS A 6 -15.13 11.43 -6.40
N ILE A 7 -15.36 10.11 -6.31
CA ILE A 7 -16.62 9.48 -6.76
C ILE A 7 -17.52 9.09 -5.60
N ALA A 8 -16.96 8.76 -4.43
CA ALA A 8 -17.70 8.32 -3.27
C ALA A 8 -16.92 8.60 -1.99
N THR A 9 -17.57 8.38 -0.84
CA THR A 9 -16.93 8.30 0.47
C THR A 9 -17.48 7.08 1.20
N LEU A 10 -16.63 6.10 1.48
CA LEU A 10 -16.98 4.88 2.21
C LEU A 10 -16.32 4.89 3.59
N PHE A 11 -17.12 4.74 4.63
CA PHE A 11 -16.64 4.79 6.02
C PHE A 11 -15.77 6.02 6.34
N GLY A 12 -16.07 7.18 5.72
CA GLY A 12 -15.30 8.41 5.87
C GLY A 12 -14.01 8.46 5.05
N ILE A 13 -13.71 7.44 4.23
CA ILE A 13 -12.53 7.37 3.35
C ILE A 13 -12.97 7.79 1.94
N PRO A 14 -12.38 8.86 1.35
CA PRO A 14 -12.67 9.27 -0.02
C PRO A 14 -12.18 8.22 -1.03
N ILE A 15 -13.07 7.78 -1.92
CA ILE A 15 -12.72 6.95 -3.07
C ILE A 15 -12.55 7.88 -4.27
N ARG A 16 -11.40 7.80 -4.90
CA ARG A 16 -11.04 8.63 -6.05
C ARG A 16 -10.80 7.76 -7.27
N LEU A 17 -11.16 8.27 -8.42
CA LEU A 17 -10.97 7.63 -9.71
C LEU A 17 -10.01 8.46 -10.53
N HIS A 18 -8.90 7.86 -10.96
CA HIS A 18 -7.93 8.53 -11.82
C HIS A 18 -8.44 8.56 -13.26
N TRP A 19 -8.16 9.63 -14.00
CA TRP A 19 -8.63 9.80 -15.39
C TRP A 19 -8.20 8.64 -16.31
N SER A 20 -7.02 8.04 -16.06
CA SER A 20 -6.54 6.89 -16.84
C SER A 20 -7.44 5.66 -16.72
N LEU A 21 -8.13 5.48 -15.57
CA LEU A 21 -9.11 4.41 -15.43
C LEU A 21 -10.36 4.71 -16.27
N LEU A 22 -10.80 5.97 -16.38
CA LEU A 22 -11.88 6.34 -17.28
C LEU A 22 -11.52 6.06 -18.74
N ALA A 23 -10.29 6.40 -19.15
CA ALA A 23 -9.79 6.09 -20.48
C ALA A 23 -9.77 4.56 -20.73
N PHE A 24 -9.31 3.78 -19.75
CA PHE A 24 -9.31 2.32 -19.80
C PHE A 24 -10.74 1.75 -19.93
N LEU A 25 -11.70 2.24 -19.12
CA LEU A 25 -13.10 1.83 -19.21
C LEU A 25 -13.72 2.20 -20.57
N GLY A 26 -13.38 3.36 -21.12
CA GLY A 26 -13.75 3.74 -22.48
C GLY A 26 -13.21 2.76 -23.53
N LEU A 27 -11.96 2.34 -23.40
CA LEU A 27 -11.34 1.34 -24.26
C LEU A 27 -12.04 -0.03 -24.16
N VAL A 28 -12.37 -0.47 -22.95
CA VAL A 28 -13.14 -1.71 -22.70
C VAL A 28 -14.52 -1.63 -23.34
N ALA A 29 -15.20 -0.48 -23.26
CA ALA A 29 -16.51 -0.29 -23.88
C ALA A 29 -16.43 -0.40 -25.42
N LEU A 30 -15.34 0.10 -26.02
CA LEU A 30 -15.16 0.11 -27.49
C LEU A 30 -14.70 -1.26 -28.03
N TRP A 31 -13.79 -1.95 -27.32
CA TRP A 31 -13.14 -3.18 -27.83
C TRP A 31 -13.50 -4.44 -27.03
N GLY A 32 -13.96 -4.31 -25.80
CA GLY A 32 -14.06 -5.42 -24.87
C GLY A 32 -15.45 -6.01 -24.62
N GLY A 33 -16.44 -5.75 -25.45
CA GLY A 33 -17.77 -6.36 -25.28
C GLY A 33 -18.89 -5.42 -24.84
N GLY A 34 -18.76 -4.13 -25.13
CA GLY A 34 -19.83 -3.14 -24.95
C GLY A 34 -20.24 -3.00 -23.46
N LEU A 35 -21.55 -2.90 -23.23
CA LEU A 35 -22.09 -2.70 -21.88
C LEU A 35 -21.78 -3.86 -20.92
N ALA A 36 -21.82 -5.10 -21.41
CA ALA A 36 -21.55 -6.28 -20.57
C ALA A 36 -20.09 -6.30 -20.09
N GLY A 37 -19.12 -6.01 -20.96
CA GLY A 37 -17.71 -5.87 -20.62
C GLY A 37 -17.48 -4.73 -19.62
N LEU A 38 -18.15 -3.60 -19.79
CA LEU A 38 -18.08 -2.46 -18.90
C LEU A 38 -18.61 -2.79 -17.50
N LEU A 39 -19.77 -3.46 -17.43
CA LEU A 39 -20.37 -3.86 -16.15
C LEU A 39 -19.50 -4.88 -15.40
N LEU A 40 -18.93 -5.87 -16.11
CA LEU A 40 -18.03 -6.84 -15.51
C LEU A 40 -16.75 -6.17 -15.00
N THR A 41 -16.15 -5.30 -15.80
CA THR A 41 -14.96 -4.55 -15.39
C THR A 41 -15.26 -3.65 -14.20
N GLY A 42 -16.41 -2.98 -14.19
CA GLY A 42 -16.88 -2.20 -13.03
C GLY A 42 -17.02 -3.04 -11.75
N ALA A 43 -17.57 -4.27 -11.86
CA ALA A 43 -17.71 -5.19 -10.74
C ALA A 43 -16.33 -5.68 -10.23
N VAL A 44 -15.36 -5.89 -11.12
CA VAL A 44 -13.96 -6.21 -10.76
C VAL A 44 -13.33 -5.04 -9.99
N PHE A 45 -13.45 -3.81 -10.50
CA PHE A 45 -12.92 -2.65 -9.79
C PHE A 45 -13.62 -2.37 -8.47
N PHE A 46 -14.90 -2.70 -8.36
CA PHE A 46 -15.60 -2.66 -7.08
C PHE A 46 -14.99 -3.66 -6.07
N SER A 47 -14.66 -4.87 -6.51
CA SER A 47 -13.92 -5.85 -5.69
C SER A 47 -12.55 -5.33 -5.26
N VAL A 48 -11.84 -4.64 -6.16
CA VAL A 48 -10.56 -3.98 -5.83
C VAL A 48 -10.77 -2.89 -4.77
N VAL A 49 -11.83 -2.08 -4.85
CA VAL A 49 -12.16 -1.09 -3.81
C VAL A 49 -12.38 -1.77 -2.46
N LEU A 50 -13.10 -2.88 -2.42
CA LEU A 50 -13.36 -3.61 -1.17
C LEU A 50 -12.07 -4.23 -0.61
N HIS A 51 -11.17 -4.71 -1.45
CA HIS A 51 -9.83 -5.17 -1.07
C HIS A 51 -9.03 -4.03 -0.40
N GLU A 52 -8.89 -2.88 -1.06
CA GLU A 52 -8.21 -1.71 -0.52
C GLU A 52 -8.86 -1.18 0.77
N LEU A 53 -10.19 -1.25 0.81
CA LEU A 53 -10.95 -0.88 2.00
C LEU A 53 -10.64 -1.80 3.19
N GLY A 54 -10.39 -3.09 2.93
CA GLY A 54 -9.90 -4.03 3.94
C GLY A 54 -8.62 -3.53 4.61
N HIS A 55 -7.60 -3.17 3.82
CA HIS A 55 -6.37 -2.57 4.32
C HIS A 55 -6.63 -1.27 5.10
N ALA A 56 -7.39 -0.38 4.50
CA ALA A 56 -7.66 0.95 5.05
C ALA A 56 -8.41 0.88 6.40
N LEU A 57 -9.41 0.00 6.54
CA LEU A 57 -10.15 -0.15 7.79
C LEU A 57 -9.30 -0.71 8.92
N VAL A 58 -8.44 -1.70 8.63
CA VAL A 58 -7.50 -2.24 9.63
C VAL A 58 -6.45 -1.20 9.97
N ALA A 59 -5.87 -0.51 9.00
CA ALA A 59 -4.91 0.57 9.23
C ALA A 59 -5.50 1.66 10.13
N ARG A 60 -6.74 2.10 9.85
CA ARG A 60 -7.43 3.10 10.67
C ARG A 60 -7.67 2.63 12.10
N ARG A 61 -8.06 1.34 12.31
CA ARG A 61 -8.20 0.77 13.67
C ARG A 61 -6.87 0.74 14.43
N LYS A 62 -5.75 0.71 13.70
CA LYS A 62 -4.40 0.80 14.25
C LYS A 62 -3.89 2.24 14.42
N GLY A 63 -4.77 3.23 14.24
CA GLY A 63 -4.46 4.65 14.41
C GLY A 63 -3.66 5.27 13.27
N MET A 64 -3.66 4.65 12.08
CA MET A 64 -3.05 5.21 10.87
C MET A 64 -4.10 6.00 10.07
N PRO A 65 -3.95 7.32 9.90
CA PRO A 65 -4.87 8.10 9.09
C PRO A 65 -4.79 7.70 7.62
N ILE A 66 -5.93 7.70 6.93
CA ILE A 66 -6.04 7.38 5.51
C ILE A 66 -6.43 8.65 4.75
N ALA A 67 -5.66 9.02 3.73
CA ALA A 67 -5.97 10.17 2.89
C ALA A 67 -7.11 9.86 1.92
N ASP A 68 -6.94 8.82 1.12
CA ASP A 68 -7.93 8.35 0.15
C ASP A 68 -7.57 6.94 -0.37
N ILE A 69 -8.49 6.36 -1.15
CA ILE A 69 -8.26 5.21 -2.01
C ILE A 69 -8.41 5.69 -3.44
N SER A 70 -7.33 5.62 -4.22
CA SER A 70 -7.31 6.02 -5.63
C SER A 70 -7.27 4.79 -6.54
N LEU A 71 -8.16 4.78 -7.57
CA LEU A 71 -8.28 3.69 -8.53
C LEU A 71 -7.55 4.04 -9.82
N TYR A 72 -6.70 3.12 -10.30
CA TYR A 72 -5.94 3.17 -11.54
C TYR A 72 -6.25 1.95 -12.40
N PRO A 73 -5.93 1.92 -13.70
CA PRO A 73 -6.17 0.75 -14.57
C PRO A 73 -5.52 -0.55 -14.08
N PHE A 74 -4.42 -0.44 -13.36
CA PHE A 74 -3.64 -1.57 -12.84
C PHE A 74 -4.00 -1.94 -11.38
N GLY A 75 -5.01 -1.29 -10.76
CA GLY A 75 -5.47 -1.60 -9.42
C GLY A 75 -5.84 -0.39 -8.57
N GLY A 76 -6.04 -0.64 -7.27
CA GLY A 76 -6.28 0.37 -6.25
C GLY A 76 -4.99 0.76 -5.51
N MET A 77 -5.00 1.92 -4.89
CA MET A 77 -3.94 2.38 -4.01
C MET A 77 -4.54 3.15 -2.83
N ALA A 78 -4.46 2.59 -1.63
CA ALA A 78 -4.79 3.31 -0.40
C ALA A 78 -3.59 4.17 0.03
N ARG A 79 -3.79 5.48 0.12
CA ARG A 79 -2.77 6.40 0.64
C ARG A 79 -2.87 6.51 2.15
N LEU A 80 -1.95 5.85 2.85
CA LEU A 80 -1.79 5.98 4.28
C LEU A 80 -0.93 7.22 4.60
N LEU A 81 -1.37 8.02 5.57
CA LEU A 81 -0.63 9.19 6.07
C LEU A 81 0.32 8.84 7.23
N GLY A 82 0.46 7.57 7.53
CA GLY A 82 1.34 7.07 8.58
C GLY A 82 1.93 5.72 8.24
N VAL A 83 2.94 5.32 9.00
CA VAL A 83 3.56 3.99 8.91
C VAL A 83 3.04 3.10 10.03
N PRO A 84 2.94 1.77 9.84
CA PRO A 84 2.58 0.85 10.90
C PRO A 84 3.57 0.97 12.08
N ARG A 85 3.03 1.02 13.31
CA ARG A 85 3.85 1.19 14.53
C ARG A 85 4.67 -0.04 14.88
N THR A 86 4.15 -1.21 14.52
CA THR A 86 4.79 -2.49 14.77
C THR A 86 4.79 -3.36 13.53
N THR A 87 5.69 -4.33 13.48
CA THR A 87 5.69 -5.36 12.42
C THR A 87 4.42 -6.20 12.43
N GLY A 88 3.79 -6.37 13.60
CA GLY A 88 2.49 -7.03 13.72
C GLY A 88 1.35 -6.25 13.07
N ASP A 89 1.34 -4.93 13.24
CA ASP A 89 0.35 -4.07 12.59
C ASP A 89 0.52 -4.08 11.07
N GLU A 90 1.76 -4.08 10.58
CA GLU A 90 2.02 -4.21 9.13
C GLU A 90 1.48 -5.53 8.56
N ILE A 91 1.70 -6.66 9.26
CA ILE A 91 1.17 -7.95 8.85
C ILE A 91 -0.36 -7.93 8.82
N LEU A 92 -1.01 -7.40 9.86
CA LEU A 92 -2.47 -7.34 9.94
C LEU A 92 -3.06 -6.47 8.85
N VAL A 93 -2.47 -5.31 8.60
CA VAL A 93 -2.89 -4.42 7.52
C VAL A 93 -2.72 -5.11 6.17
N ALA A 94 -1.54 -5.68 5.90
CA ALA A 94 -1.26 -6.33 4.63
C ALA A 94 -2.12 -7.60 4.39
N ALA A 95 -2.48 -8.34 5.43
CA ALA A 95 -3.35 -9.52 5.29
C ALA A 95 -4.83 -9.16 5.08
N ALA A 96 -5.26 -7.95 5.44
CA ALA A 96 -6.67 -7.58 5.45
C ALA A 96 -7.29 -7.51 4.04
N GLY A 97 -6.55 -6.99 3.03
CA GLY A 97 -7.02 -6.96 1.65
C GLY A 97 -7.24 -8.36 1.07
N PRO A 98 -6.21 -9.23 1.07
CA PRO A 98 -6.36 -10.62 0.63
C PRO A 98 -7.47 -11.37 1.36
N ALA A 99 -7.66 -11.13 2.67
CA ALA A 99 -8.75 -11.74 3.43
C ALA A 99 -10.13 -11.31 2.90
N VAL A 100 -10.31 -10.02 2.59
CA VAL A 100 -11.56 -9.52 1.98
C VAL A 100 -11.77 -10.16 0.61
N SER A 101 -10.74 -10.22 -0.25
CA SER A 101 -10.86 -10.85 -1.56
C SER A 101 -11.20 -12.35 -1.46
N LEU A 102 -10.62 -13.06 -0.51
CA LEU A 102 -10.95 -14.47 -0.28
C LEU A 102 -12.39 -14.66 0.18
N LEU A 103 -12.87 -13.80 1.09
CA LEU A 103 -14.27 -13.83 1.54
C LEU A 103 -15.24 -13.55 0.38
N LEU A 104 -14.91 -12.57 -0.50
CA LEU A 104 -15.69 -12.29 -1.69
C LEU A 104 -15.68 -13.46 -2.67
N ALA A 105 -14.52 -14.10 -2.89
CA ALA A 105 -14.42 -15.28 -3.74
C ALA A 105 -15.32 -16.41 -3.25
N LEU A 106 -15.28 -16.72 -1.95
CA LEU A 106 -16.11 -17.75 -1.34
C LEU A 106 -17.62 -17.40 -1.42
N ALA A 107 -17.97 -16.13 -1.13
CA ALA A 107 -19.36 -15.66 -1.21
C ALA A 107 -19.91 -15.78 -2.65
N PHE A 108 -19.16 -15.28 -3.65
CA PHE A 108 -19.55 -15.39 -5.04
C PHE A 108 -19.59 -16.83 -5.54
N ALA A 109 -18.66 -17.68 -5.11
CA ALA A 109 -18.68 -19.12 -5.47
C ALA A 109 -19.92 -19.82 -4.89
N GLY A 110 -20.27 -19.55 -3.63
CA GLY A 110 -21.48 -20.08 -3.01
C GLY A 110 -22.75 -19.62 -3.72
N LEU A 111 -22.86 -18.32 -4.05
CA LEU A 111 -23.99 -17.78 -4.80
C LEU A 111 -24.06 -18.34 -6.23
N ALA A 112 -22.93 -18.52 -6.89
CA ALA A 112 -22.85 -19.13 -8.22
C ALA A 112 -23.34 -20.58 -8.22
N ALA A 113 -22.96 -21.35 -7.20
CA ALA A 113 -23.40 -22.74 -7.04
C ALA A 113 -24.93 -22.86 -6.85
N LEU A 114 -25.54 -21.89 -6.17
CA LEU A 114 -26.97 -21.87 -5.92
C LEU A 114 -27.80 -21.35 -7.12
N SER A 115 -27.27 -20.34 -7.82
CA SER A 115 -28.02 -19.60 -8.85
C SER A 115 -27.65 -19.98 -10.27
N GLN A 116 -26.52 -20.68 -10.48
CA GLN A 116 -25.95 -21.02 -11.79
C GLN A 116 -25.63 -19.78 -12.67
N VAL A 117 -25.49 -18.60 -12.04
CA VAL A 117 -25.21 -17.33 -12.76
C VAL A 117 -23.72 -17.23 -13.05
N GLU A 118 -23.35 -17.29 -14.33
CA GLU A 118 -21.97 -17.29 -14.81
C GLU A 118 -21.15 -16.08 -14.36
N VAL A 119 -21.75 -14.89 -14.26
CA VAL A 119 -21.07 -13.67 -13.78
C VAL A 119 -20.57 -13.84 -12.35
N LEU A 120 -21.33 -14.50 -11.48
CA LEU A 120 -20.91 -14.77 -10.08
C LEU A 120 -19.71 -15.71 -10.05
N ARG A 121 -19.67 -16.72 -10.91
CA ARG A 121 -18.51 -17.64 -11.04
C ARG A 121 -17.25 -16.85 -11.44
N ARG A 122 -17.36 -15.99 -12.46
CA ARG A 122 -16.24 -15.13 -12.89
C ARG A 122 -15.77 -14.18 -11.78
N LEU A 123 -16.68 -13.60 -11.02
CA LEU A 123 -16.32 -12.74 -9.88
C LEU A 123 -15.63 -13.53 -8.77
N ALA A 124 -16.05 -14.80 -8.52
CA ALA A 124 -15.36 -15.68 -7.59
C ALA A 124 -13.92 -15.96 -8.04
N GLU A 125 -13.74 -16.33 -9.31
CA GLU A 125 -12.43 -16.58 -9.90
C GLU A 125 -11.51 -15.35 -9.81
N VAL A 126 -11.99 -14.18 -10.20
CA VAL A 126 -11.22 -12.92 -10.16
C VAL A 126 -10.81 -12.57 -8.73
N ASN A 127 -11.74 -12.67 -7.77
CA ASN A 127 -11.41 -12.39 -6.37
C ASN A 127 -10.45 -13.43 -5.78
N GLY A 128 -10.60 -14.69 -6.15
CA GLY A 128 -9.65 -15.76 -5.80
C GLY A 128 -8.25 -15.47 -6.34
N MET A 129 -8.16 -15.10 -7.61
CA MET A 129 -6.88 -14.68 -8.22
C MET A 129 -6.31 -13.45 -7.54
N LEU A 130 -7.13 -12.43 -7.25
CA LEU A 130 -6.71 -11.23 -6.56
C LEU A 130 -6.11 -11.55 -5.17
N ALA A 131 -6.74 -12.46 -4.41
CA ALA A 131 -6.22 -12.93 -3.14
C ALA A 131 -4.89 -13.68 -3.29
N VAL A 132 -4.82 -14.64 -4.21
CA VAL A 132 -3.62 -15.47 -4.44
C VAL A 132 -2.44 -14.62 -4.90
N PHE A 133 -2.65 -13.74 -5.89
CA PHE A 133 -1.58 -12.87 -6.39
C PHE A 133 -1.08 -11.91 -5.32
N ASN A 134 -1.99 -11.32 -4.53
CA ASN A 134 -1.58 -10.43 -3.45
C ASN A 134 -0.90 -11.17 -2.28
N LEU A 135 -1.12 -12.46 -2.11
CA LEU A 135 -0.42 -13.29 -1.10
C LEU A 135 0.94 -13.81 -1.59
N LEU A 136 1.32 -13.61 -2.86
CA LEU A 136 2.66 -13.95 -3.31
C LEU A 136 3.71 -13.21 -2.47
N PRO A 137 4.77 -13.91 -2.00
CA PRO A 137 5.82 -13.31 -1.17
C PRO A 137 6.77 -12.43 -2.00
N ALA A 138 6.22 -11.53 -2.80
CA ALA A 138 6.92 -10.64 -3.71
C ALA A 138 6.48 -9.19 -3.51
N LEU A 139 7.41 -8.27 -3.23
CA LEU A 139 7.14 -6.84 -3.25
C LEU A 139 6.80 -6.40 -4.70
N PRO A 140 5.83 -5.50 -4.89
CA PRO A 140 5.11 -4.69 -3.91
C PRO A 140 3.82 -5.31 -3.33
N MET A 141 3.55 -6.59 -3.58
CA MET A 141 2.32 -7.27 -3.18
C MET A 141 2.22 -7.41 -1.65
N ASP A 142 1.02 -7.66 -1.15
CA ASP A 142 0.77 -7.77 0.30
C ASP A 142 1.53 -8.92 0.95
N GLY A 143 1.65 -10.06 0.26
CA GLY A 143 2.48 -11.18 0.72
C GLY A 143 3.95 -10.80 0.86
N GLY A 144 4.48 -9.96 -0.01
CA GLY A 144 5.82 -9.40 0.11
C GLY A 144 5.96 -8.46 1.32
N ARG A 145 4.92 -7.67 1.63
CA ARG A 145 4.86 -6.83 2.84
C ARG A 145 4.76 -7.68 4.10
N ILE A 146 3.97 -8.75 4.09
CA ILE A 146 3.90 -9.73 5.18
C ILE A 146 5.27 -10.37 5.41
N LEU A 147 5.93 -10.84 4.34
CA LEU A 147 7.27 -11.42 4.39
C LEU A 147 8.28 -10.40 4.95
N ARG A 148 8.29 -9.18 4.46
CA ARG A 148 9.13 -8.10 4.95
C ARG A 148 8.93 -7.86 6.44
N ALA A 149 7.70 -7.69 6.88
CA ALA A 149 7.37 -7.43 8.27
C ALA A 149 7.77 -8.60 9.19
N TRP A 150 7.60 -9.84 8.73
CA TRP A 150 8.04 -11.03 9.47
C TRP A 150 9.57 -11.08 9.61
N LEU A 151 10.30 -10.82 8.54
CA LEU A 151 11.76 -10.77 8.56
C LEU A 151 12.29 -9.60 9.37
N ALA A 152 11.59 -8.46 9.38
CA ALA A 152 11.97 -7.25 10.09
C ALA A 152 12.04 -7.45 11.61
N ARG A 153 11.25 -8.39 12.17
CA ARG A 153 11.29 -8.76 13.59
C ARG A 153 12.68 -9.17 14.08
N ARG A 154 13.52 -9.72 13.20
CA ARG A 154 14.86 -10.22 13.55
C ARG A 154 16.00 -9.49 12.89
N ARG A 155 15.76 -8.83 11.75
CA ARG A 155 16.83 -8.32 10.86
C ARG A 155 16.81 -6.80 10.65
N GLY A 156 15.83 -6.09 11.23
CA GLY A 156 15.56 -4.68 10.95
C GLY A 156 14.91 -4.46 9.57
N PHE A 157 14.21 -3.33 9.45
CA PHE A 157 13.36 -3.04 8.31
C PHE A 157 14.12 -3.03 6.96
N TYR A 158 15.26 -2.35 6.91
CA TYR A 158 16.05 -2.24 5.67
C TYR A 158 16.57 -3.59 5.17
N ARG A 159 17.15 -4.40 6.07
CA ARG A 159 17.65 -5.74 5.71
C ARG A 159 16.51 -6.67 5.28
N ALA A 160 15.37 -6.56 5.94
CA ALA A 160 14.17 -7.31 5.61
C ALA A 160 13.62 -6.91 4.23
N THR A 161 13.57 -5.62 3.91
CA THR A 161 13.15 -5.13 2.60
C THR A 161 14.06 -5.65 1.48
N ARG A 162 15.38 -5.58 1.66
CA ARG A 162 16.33 -6.12 0.68
C ARG A 162 16.18 -7.63 0.46
N LEU A 163 15.89 -8.38 1.52
CA LEU A 163 15.69 -9.82 1.40
C LEU A 163 14.36 -10.14 0.71
N ALA A 164 13.27 -9.45 1.08
CA ALA A 164 11.99 -9.58 0.41
C ALA A 164 12.07 -9.19 -1.08
N ALA A 165 12.85 -8.14 -1.40
CA ALA A 165 13.13 -7.74 -2.78
C ALA A 165 13.90 -8.80 -3.57
N ARG A 166 14.86 -9.49 -2.95
CA ARG A 166 15.56 -10.62 -3.60
C ARG A 166 14.62 -11.76 -3.92
N VAL A 167 13.77 -12.14 -2.97
CA VAL A 167 12.73 -13.17 -3.18
C VAL A 167 11.80 -12.77 -4.33
N ALA A 168 11.34 -11.52 -4.33
CA ALA A 168 10.49 -10.99 -5.40
C ALA A 168 11.15 -11.06 -6.79
N ARG A 169 12.46 -10.70 -6.88
CA ARG A 169 13.21 -10.80 -8.14
C ARG A 169 13.35 -12.23 -8.64
N VAL A 170 13.65 -13.17 -7.75
CA VAL A 170 13.73 -14.60 -8.10
C VAL A 170 12.40 -15.09 -8.63
N LEU A 171 11.28 -14.75 -7.95
CA LEU A 171 9.93 -15.09 -8.41
C LEU A 171 9.60 -14.41 -9.75
N ALA A 172 9.95 -13.13 -9.92
CA ALA A 172 9.74 -12.41 -11.18
C ALA A 172 10.52 -13.05 -12.34
N ILE A 173 11.78 -13.42 -12.12
CA ILE A 173 12.60 -14.11 -13.13
C ILE A 173 11.98 -15.47 -13.48
N GLY A 174 11.59 -16.27 -12.47
CA GLY A 174 10.92 -17.56 -12.70
C GLY A 174 9.61 -17.41 -13.47
N LEU A 175 8.80 -16.42 -13.09
CA LEU A 175 7.54 -16.10 -13.78
C LEU A 175 7.80 -15.63 -15.22
N GLY A 176 8.84 -14.82 -15.44
CA GLY A 176 9.24 -14.37 -16.79
C GLY A 176 9.67 -15.52 -17.68
N VAL A 177 10.50 -16.43 -17.16
CA VAL A 177 10.92 -17.63 -17.90
C VAL A 177 9.72 -18.53 -18.21
N ALA A 178 8.85 -18.80 -17.23
CA ALA A 178 7.63 -19.56 -17.47
C ALA A 178 6.73 -18.86 -18.50
N GLY A 179 6.65 -17.54 -18.46
CA GLY A 179 5.87 -16.72 -19.37
C GLY A 179 6.29 -16.85 -20.83
N LEU A 180 7.59 -17.05 -21.09
CA LEU A 180 8.09 -17.28 -22.46
C LEU A 180 7.45 -18.51 -23.12
N PHE A 181 7.05 -19.51 -22.33
CA PHE A 181 6.45 -20.75 -22.83
C PHE A 181 4.92 -20.80 -22.69
N LEU A 182 4.36 -20.06 -21.71
CA LEU A 182 2.95 -20.14 -21.36
C LEU A 182 2.12 -18.97 -21.88
N SER A 183 2.60 -17.73 -21.71
CA SER A 183 1.82 -16.55 -22.09
C SER A 183 2.66 -15.25 -22.02
N PRO A 184 2.60 -14.41 -23.07
CA PRO A 184 3.27 -13.09 -23.05
C PRO A 184 2.84 -12.18 -21.89
N TRP A 185 1.61 -12.35 -21.39
CA TRP A 185 1.10 -11.58 -20.25
C TRP A 185 1.86 -11.88 -18.94
N LEU A 186 2.32 -13.13 -18.77
CA LEU A 186 3.16 -13.48 -17.61
C LEU A 186 4.54 -12.82 -17.69
N VAL A 187 5.09 -12.63 -18.90
CA VAL A 187 6.35 -11.89 -19.10
C VAL A 187 6.15 -10.43 -18.73
N ALA A 188 5.06 -9.81 -19.18
CA ALA A 188 4.73 -8.43 -18.84
C ALA A 188 4.53 -8.25 -17.32
N LEU A 189 3.82 -9.17 -16.68
CA LEU A 189 3.61 -9.18 -15.23
C LEU A 189 4.93 -9.34 -14.48
N ALA A 190 5.78 -10.27 -14.92
CA ALA A 190 7.11 -10.49 -14.34
C ALA A 190 7.98 -9.23 -14.40
N PHE A 191 7.97 -8.57 -15.56
CA PHE A 191 8.69 -7.31 -15.76
C PHE A 191 8.15 -6.20 -14.84
N LEU A 192 6.83 -6.08 -14.71
CA LEU A 192 6.21 -5.12 -13.79
C LEU A 192 6.61 -5.37 -12.34
N ILE A 193 6.55 -6.63 -11.87
CA ILE A 193 6.98 -7.01 -10.51
C ILE A 193 8.44 -6.64 -10.30
N PHE A 194 9.31 -6.93 -11.28
CA PHE A 194 10.73 -6.63 -11.21
C PHE A 194 11.01 -5.12 -11.06
N LEU A 195 10.35 -4.29 -11.87
CA LEU A 195 10.47 -2.83 -11.80
C LEU A 195 9.98 -2.27 -10.47
N MET A 196 8.79 -2.69 -10.03
CA MET A 196 8.19 -2.19 -8.79
C MET A 196 8.97 -2.63 -7.55
N THR A 197 9.56 -3.84 -7.58
CA THR A 197 10.46 -4.31 -6.52
C THR A 197 11.69 -3.41 -6.40
N GLY A 198 12.26 -2.96 -7.52
CA GLY A 198 13.37 -2.01 -7.54
C GLY A 198 13.01 -0.67 -6.93
N ALA A 199 11.82 -0.15 -7.22
CA ALA A 199 11.31 1.10 -6.66
C ALA A 199 11.14 1.02 -5.13
N GLU A 200 10.59 -0.09 -4.61
CA GLU A 200 10.44 -0.31 -3.16
C GLU A 200 11.80 -0.41 -2.44
N GLU A 201 12.78 -1.09 -3.03
CA GLU A 201 14.13 -1.19 -2.47
C GLU A 201 14.81 0.18 -2.44
N HIS A 202 14.70 0.95 -3.52
CA HIS A 202 15.25 2.30 -3.60
C HIS A 202 14.59 3.24 -2.59
N ALA A 203 13.27 3.18 -2.45
CA ALA A 203 12.54 3.95 -1.44
C ALA A 203 13.00 3.61 -0.01
N ALA A 204 13.26 2.34 0.28
CA ALA A 204 13.79 1.91 1.58
C ALA A 204 15.24 2.41 1.81
N GLU A 205 16.04 2.47 0.77
CA GLU A 205 17.41 3.00 0.84
C GLU A 205 17.43 4.51 1.10
N VAL A 206 16.58 5.27 0.39
CA VAL A 206 16.42 6.71 0.60
C VAL A 206 15.97 7.01 2.03
N ARG A 207 14.97 6.28 2.55
CA ARG A 207 14.51 6.43 3.95
C ARG A 207 15.64 6.17 4.94
N ARG A 208 16.46 5.14 4.72
CA ARG A 208 17.63 4.86 5.55
C ARG A 208 18.62 6.01 5.50
N PHE A 209 18.90 6.56 4.31
CA PHE A 209 19.82 7.69 4.14
C PHE A 209 19.32 8.94 4.86
N LEU A 210 18.01 9.19 4.85
CA LEU A 210 17.38 10.32 5.54
C LEU A 210 17.28 10.11 7.06
N GLY A 211 17.79 8.98 7.58
CA GLY A 211 17.78 8.69 9.01
C GLY A 211 16.40 8.31 9.56
N ASP A 212 15.48 7.89 8.67
CA ASP A 212 14.18 7.35 9.10
C ASP A 212 14.42 6.01 9.82
N PRO A 213 14.25 5.94 11.15
CA PRO A 213 14.44 4.69 11.87
C PRO A 213 13.35 3.72 11.41
N GLY A 214 13.72 2.57 10.86
CA GLY A 214 12.76 1.51 10.59
C GLY A 214 12.02 1.09 11.86
N TYR A 215 10.93 0.33 11.75
CA TYR A 215 10.02 -0.08 12.83
C TYR A 215 10.67 -0.57 14.12
N GLN A 216 11.92 -1.00 14.10
CA GLN A 216 12.60 -1.59 15.24
C GLN A 216 13.42 -0.61 16.07
N ASP A 217 13.69 0.58 15.54
CA ASP A 217 14.54 1.56 16.21
C ASP A 217 13.75 2.61 17.00
N VAL A 218 12.41 2.57 16.90
CA VAL A 218 11.53 3.45 17.66
C VAL A 218 10.94 2.65 18.83
N PRO A 219 11.40 2.87 20.09
CA PRO A 219 10.72 2.32 21.25
C PRO A 219 9.25 2.75 21.23
N SER A 220 8.34 1.80 21.43
CA SER A 220 6.88 2.03 21.40
C SER A 220 6.37 3.12 22.37
N ALA A 221 7.24 3.61 23.24
CA ALA A 221 6.95 4.63 24.24
C ALA A 221 7.27 6.07 23.84
N THR A 222 7.85 6.34 22.66
CA THR A 222 8.42 7.66 22.34
C THR A 222 7.82 8.39 21.14
N TRP A 223 6.69 7.95 20.61
CA TRP A 223 5.92 8.80 19.71
C TRP A 223 5.20 9.87 20.54
N PRO A 224 5.51 11.16 20.31
CA PRO A 224 4.76 12.21 20.99
C PRO A 224 3.28 12.08 20.65
N PRO A 225 2.36 12.22 21.60
CA PRO A 225 0.92 12.00 21.39
C PRO A 225 0.27 12.92 20.35
N TRP A 226 1.00 13.87 19.79
CA TRP A 226 0.55 14.88 18.84
C TRP A 226 0.92 14.62 17.36
N VAL A 227 1.60 13.51 17.01
CA VAL A 227 1.84 13.11 15.60
C VAL A 227 0.56 12.58 14.92
N GLY A 228 -0.58 12.73 15.54
CA GLY A 228 -1.89 12.48 14.94
C GLY A 228 -2.38 13.70 14.17
N GLY A 229 -2.10 13.78 12.87
CA GLY A 229 -2.97 14.51 11.94
C GLY A 229 -2.64 15.95 11.59
N GLN A 230 -1.43 16.45 11.81
CA GLN A 230 -1.03 17.74 11.26
C GLN A 230 0.14 17.58 10.28
N THR A 231 -0.02 18.10 9.08
CA THR A 231 1.06 18.32 8.12
C THR A 231 2.00 19.34 8.74
N ILE A 232 3.18 18.90 9.20
CA ILE A 232 4.21 19.84 9.67
C ILE A 232 4.92 20.35 8.42
N GLU A 233 4.48 21.49 7.90
CA GLU A 233 5.31 22.29 7.01
C GLU A 233 6.35 23.01 7.89
N GLY A 234 7.50 22.38 8.06
CA GLY A 234 8.63 22.93 8.81
C GLY A 234 9.89 22.89 7.97
N SER A 235 10.58 24.03 7.86
CA SER A 235 11.94 24.06 7.35
C SER A 235 12.86 23.38 8.39
N TRP A 236 13.54 22.33 8.01
CA TRP A 236 14.52 21.64 8.83
C TRP A 236 15.83 22.41 8.81
N SER A 237 16.18 23.07 9.89
CA SER A 237 17.52 23.62 10.09
C SER A 237 18.17 22.90 11.28
N ALA A 238 19.35 22.31 11.05
CA ALA A 238 20.19 21.79 12.11
C ALA A 238 20.90 23.00 12.76
N THR A 239 20.20 23.70 13.66
CA THR A 239 20.77 24.82 14.40
C THR A 239 21.36 24.35 15.74
N ALA A 240 22.48 24.96 16.12
CA ALA A 240 23.11 24.68 17.39
C ALA A 240 22.19 25.00 18.59
N PRO A 241 22.30 24.31 19.74
CA PRO A 241 21.40 24.45 20.90
C PRO A 241 21.37 25.85 21.55
N SER A 242 22.22 26.75 21.11
CA SER A 242 22.47 28.07 21.74
C SER A 242 21.66 29.23 21.17
N GLU A 243 20.88 29.05 20.09
CA GLU A 243 20.04 30.13 19.57
C GLU A 243 18.74 30.30 20.36
N PRO A 244 18.30 31.54 20.65
CA PRO A 244 17.02 31.78 21.33
C PRO A 244 15.85 31.34 20.46
N ALA A 245 14.81 30.76 21.09
CA ALA A 245 13.60 30.32 20.41
C ALA A 245 12.89 31.51 19.73
N THR A 246 12.39 31.31 18.52
CA THR A 246 11.59 32.31 17.80
C THR A 246 10.33 32.65 18.61
N PRO A 247 9.94 33.93 18.77
CA PRO A 247 8.73 34.28 19.50
C PRO A 247 7.49 33.57 18.96
N GLY A 248 6.74 32.91 19.87
CA GLY A 248 5.52 32.13 19.50
C GLY A 248 5.75 30.69 19.06
N ALA A 249 6.98 30.20 19.02
CA ALA A 249 7.27 28.80 18.74
C ALA A 249 7.53 28.00 20.03
N THR A 250 7.07 26.75 20.07
CA THR A 250 7.41 25.79 21.14
C THR A 250 8.61 24.96 20.69
N ARG A 251 9.67 24.95 21.48
CA ARG A 251 10.93 24.28 21.18
C ARG A 251 11.00 22.94 21.88
N HIS A 252 11.24 21.86 21.13
CA HIS A 252 11.47 20.53 21.67
C HIS A 252 12.90 20.08 21.33
N VAL A 253 13.62 19.59 22.32
CA VAL A 253 15.01 19.16 22.18
C VAL A 253 15.05 17.63 22.36
N TYR A 254 15.56 16.93 21.35
CA TYR A 254 15.72 15.47 21.35
C TYR A 254 17.20 15.11 21.21
N ARG A 255 17.60 13.96 21.78
CA ARG A 255 18.89 13.35 21.46
C ARG A 255 18.65 12.12 20.60
N ASP A 256 19.37 12.03 19.47
CA ASP A 256 19.32 10.83 18.62
C ASP A 256 20.16 9.69 19.25
N SER A 257 20.07 8.49 18.65
CA SER A 257 20.82 7.31 19.08
C SER A 257 22.34 7.44 18.95
N GLN A 258 22.82 8.48 18.26
CA GLN A 258 24.24 8.82 18.11
C GLN A 258 24.67 9.94 19.07
N GLY A 259 23.78 10.37 20.01
CA GLY A 259 24.03 11.42 20.98
C GLY A 259 23.95 12.84 20.42
N ARG A 260 23.53 13.03 19.16
CA ARG A 260 23.38 14.35 18.53
C ARG A 260 22.08 14.98 19.01
N THR A 261 22.15 16.26 19.35
CA THR A 261 20.99 17.04 19.77
C THR A 261 20.23 17.55 18.55
N VAL A 262 18.95 17.17 18.44
CA VAL A 262 18.02 17.65 17.40
C VAL A 262 17.01 18.59 18.07
N VAL A 263 16.88 19.80 17.55
CA VAL A 263 15.94 20.80 18.04
C VAL A 263 14.82 20.97 17.04
N VAL A 264 13.57 20.79 17.49
CA VAL A 264 12.36 20.96 16.67
C VAL A 264 11.59 22.16 17.18
N GLU A 265 11.42 23.19 16.34
CA GLU A 265 10.57 24.34 16.64
C GLU A 265 9.21 24.19 15.96
N ILE A 266 8.13 24.23 16.75
CA ILE A 266 6.76 24.15 16.25
C ILE A 266 6.12 25.52 16.41
N ARG A 267 5.75 26.14 15.28
CA ARG A 267 4.90 27.34 15.28
C ARG A 267 3.43 26.89 15.25
N ARG A 268 2.64 27.38 16.18
CA ARG A 268 1.17 27.27 16.07
C ARG A 268 0.70 28.35 15.07
N PRO A 269 -0.16 27.97 14.10
CA PRO A 269 -0.75 28.94 13.17
C PRO A 269 -1.57 30.02 13.89
#